data_5a7a7a0d19b6e3eae3fb224f4bde7318
#
_entry.id   5a7a7a0d19b6e3eae3fb224f4bde7318
#
_cell.length_a   1.000
_cell.length_b   1.000
_cell.length_c   1.000
_cell.angle_alpha   90.00
_cell.angle_beta   90.00
_cell.angle_gamma   90.00
#
_symmetry.space_group_name_H-M   'P 1'
#
loop_
_entity.id
_entity.type
_entity.pdbx_description
1 polymer ?
#
loop_
_entity_poly.entity_id
_entity_poly.type
_entity_poly.pdbx_seq_one_letter_code
_entity_poly.pdbx_strand_id
1 'polypeptide(L)'
;MSNKNVNVRKSQEITFCLLAGILIFMAMMVAGRAEAGVALGATRVIYPAGQKQVQLAVTNNDENSTYLIQSWVENADGVKDGRFIVTPPLFAMKGKKENTLRILDATNNQLPQDRESLFWMNVKAIPSMDKSKLTENTLQLAIISRIKLYYRPAKLALPPDQAAEKLRFRRSANSLTLINPTPYYLT
;
A
#
# COMPACT_ATOMS: atom_id res chain seq x y z
N MET A 1 -21.75 60.61 -23.93
CA MET A 1 -22.26 59.84 -22.76
C MET A 1 -21.94 58.33 -22.80
N SER A 2 -21.17 57.80 -23.76
CA SER A 2 -20.95 56.34 -23.96
C SER A 2 -19.78 55.75 -23.15
N ASN A 3 -18.82 56.51 -22.67
CA ASN A 3 -17.57 55.98 -22.09
C ASN A 3 -17.66 55.61 -20.60
N LYS A 4 -18.64 56.09 -19.85
CA LYS A 4 -18.85 55.73 -18.42
C LYS A 4 -19.37 54.31 -18.21
N ASN A 5 -20.20 53.81 -19.11
CA ASN A 5 -20.84 52.49 -18.97
C ASN A 5 -19.86 51.32 -19.27
N VAL A 6 -18.84 51.55 -20.10
CA VAL A 6 -17.80 50.55 -20.42
C VAL A 6 -16.86 50.33 -19.26
N ASN A 7 -16.49 51.39 -18.53
CA ASN A 7 -15.60 51.30 -17.37
C ASN A 7 -16.29 50.64 -16.15
N VAL A 8 -17.59 50.84 -15.98
CA VAL A 8 -18.36 50.19 -14.89
C VAL A 8 -18.45 48.67 -15.14
N ARG A 9 -18.72 48.23 -16.38
CA ARG A 9 -18.77 46.82 -16.74
C ARG A 9 -17.41 46.11 -16.52
N LYS A 10 -16.31 46.72 -17.00
CA LYS A 10 -14.98 46.18 -16.78
C LYS A 10 -14.61 46.05 -15.29
N SER A 11 -14.97 47.04 -14.48
CA SER A 11 -14.77 46.99 -13.04
C SER A 11 -15.56 45.86 -12.39
N GLN A 12 -16.81 45.62 -12.79
CA GLN A 12 -17.64 44.53 -12.27
C GLN A 12 -17.08 43.13 -12.66
N GLU A 13 -16.60 42.97 -13.89
CA GLU A 13 -15.95 41.70 -14.31
C GLU A 13 -14.68 41.41 -13.53
N ILE A 14 -13.82 42.41 -13.31
CA ILE A 14 -12.62 42.26 -12.52
C ILE A 14 -12.94 41.91 -11.07
N THR A 15 -13.94 42.56 -10.47
CA THR A 15 -14.38 42.28 -9.10
C THR A 15 -14.96 40.86 -8.98
N PHE A 16 -15.72 40.40 -9.97
CA PHE A 16 -16.26 39.04 -10.01
C PHE A 16 -15.14 37.99 -10.12
N CYS A 17 -14.13 38.21 -11.01
CA CYS A 17 -12.98 37.31 -11.14
C CYS A 17 -12.14 37.25 -9.84
N LEU A 18 -11.96 38.37 -9.17
CA LEU A 18 -11.24 38.42 -7.88
C LEU A 18 -12.00 37.66 -6.78
N LEU A 19 -13.32 37.87 -6.68
CA LEU A 19 -14.17 37.15 -5.73
C LEU A 19 -14.18 35.64 -6.01
N ALA A 20 -14.29 35.23 -7.27
CA ALA A 20 -14.24 33.83 -7.67
C ALA A 20 -12.86 33.20 -7.34
N GLY A 21 -11.77 33.94 -7.58
CA GLY A 21 -10.42 33.51 -7.22
C GLY A 21 -10.22 33.32 -5.71
N ILE A 22 -10.73 34.24 -4.90
CA ILE A 22 -10.70 34.15 -3.44
C ILE A 22 -11.52 32.93 -2.96
N LEU A 23 -12.69 32.69 -3.55
CA LEU A 23 -13.56 31.58 -3.19
C LEU A 23 -12.92 30.22 -3.51
N ILE A 24 -12.27 30.11 -4.68
CA ILE A 24 -11.49 28.91 -5.08
C ILE A 24 -10.30 28.70 -4.13
N PHE A 25 -9.59 29.78 -3.79
CA PHE A 25 -8.46 29.71 -2.87
C PHE A 25 -8.89 29.28 -1.45
N MET A 26 -10.01 29.80 -0.95
CA MET A 26 -10.60 29.36 0.32
C MET A 26 -11.06 27.90 0.26
N ALA A 27 -11.66 27.46 -0.83
CA ALA A 27 -12.07 26.06 -1.01
C ALA A 27 -10.86 25.09 -1.01
N MET A 28 -9.73 25.50 -1.59
CA MET A 28 -8.48 24.71 -1.53
C MET A 28 -7.88 24.62 -0.12
N MET A 29 -8.08 25.64 0.73
CA MET A 29 -7.60 25.59 2.12
C MET A 29 -8.45 24.70 3.03
N VAL A 30 -9.68 24.40 2.65
CA VAL A 30 -10.61 23.54 3.41
C VAL A 30 -10.46 22.06 3.00
N ALA A 31 -9.67 21.76 1.96
CA ALA A 31 -9.37 20.37 1.57
C ALA A 31 -8.67 19.66 2.74
N GLY A 32 -9.47 18.99 3.57
CA GLY A 32 -9.00 18.21 4.72
C GLY A 32 -8.03 17.12 4.26
N ARG A 33 -6.98 16.87 5.04
CA ARG A 33 -6.07 15.75 4.80
C ARG A 33 -6.84 14.45 4.99
N ALA A 34 -6.91 13.62 3.96
CA ALA A 34 -7.35 12.23 4.10
C ALA A 34 -6.28 11.49 4.91
N GLU A 35 -6.46 11.32 6.20
CA GLU A 35 -5.58 10.51 7.03
C GLU A 35 -6.00 9.04 6.86
N ALA A 36 -5.15 8.26 6.19
CA ALA A 36 -5.26 6.80 6.22
C ALA A 36 -4.79 6.31 7.59
N GLY A 37 -5.59 5.48 8.28
CA GLY A 37 -5.28 4.98 9.61
C GLY A 37 -3.91 4.26 9.66
N VAL A 38 -3.84 2.98 9.29
CA VAL A 38 -2.59 2.20 9.29
C VAL A 38 -2.04 2.07 7.87
N ALA A 39 -0.76 2.44 7.70
CA ALA A 39 -0.03 2.36 6.44
C ALA A 39 1.16 1.41 6.52
N LEU A 40 1.50 0.77 5.40
CA LEU A 40 2.71 -0.03 5.25
C LEU A 40 3.80 0.79 4.55
N GLY A 41 5.05 0.67 4.98
CA GLY A 41 6.20 1.37 4.42
C GLY A 41 6.64 0.85 3.04
N ALA A 42 5.97 -0.18 2.48
CA ALA A 42 6.27 -0.73 1.17
C ALA A 42 5.01 -1.28 0.50
N THR A 43 5.00 -1.27 -0.84
CA THR A 43 3.92 -1.86 -1.66
C THR A 43 4.17 -3.35 -1.97
N ARG A 44 5.38 -3.83 -1.73
CA ARG A 44 5.83 -5.23 -1.88
C ARG A 44 7.04 -5.47 -1.01
N VAL A 45 7.30 -6.71 -0.66
CA VAL A 45 8.52 -7.12 0.05
C VAL A 45 9.33 -8.02 -0.87
N ILE A 46 10.61 -7.70 -1.05
CA ILE A 46 11.59 -8.61 -1.65
C ILE A 46 12.36 -9.26 -0.53
N TYR A 47 12.37 -10.59 -0.48
CA TYR A 47 13.15 -11.37 0.46
C TYR A 47 14.32 -12.05 -0.27
N PRO A 48 15.54 -11.48 -0.23
CA PRO A 48 16.70 -12.12 -0.84
C PRO A 48 17.06 -13.42 -0.09
N ALA A 49 17.30 -14.50 -0.81
CA ALA A 49 17.75 -15.75 -0.23
C ALA A 49 19.06 -15.55 0.54
N GLY A 50 19.20 -16.21 1.69
CA GLY A 50 20.35 -16.09 2.57
C GLY A 50 20.31 -14.93 3.56
N GLN A 51 19.34 -14.02 3.44
CA GLN A 51 19.09 -13.04 4.48
C GLN A 51 18.41 -13.70 5.69
N LYS A 52 18.84 -13.35 6.89
CA LYS A 52 18.24 -13.89 8.12
C LYS A 52 16.84 -13.30 8.36
N GLN A 53 16.64 -12.05 7.97
CA GLN A 53 15.37 -11.35 8.09
C GLN A 53 15.28 -10.17 7.11
N VAL A 54 14.06 -9.79 6.76
CA VAL A 54 13.75 -8.51 6.13
C VAL A 54 12.75 -7.73 7.00
N GLN A 55 12.67 -6.42 6.81
CA GLN A 55 11.88 -5.52 7.64
C GLN A 55 10.79 -4.85 6.82
N LEU A 56 9.63 -4.64 7.46
CA LEU A 56 8.51 -3.88 6.91
C LEU A 56 8.02 -2.90 7.96
N ALA A 57 8.10 -1.61 7.68
CA ALA A 57 7.55 -0.58 8.55
C ALA A 57 6.02 -0.59 8.50
N VAL A 58 5.40 -0.37 9.64
CA VAL A 58 3.95 -0.18 9.80
C VAL A 58 3.74 1.08 10.61
N THR A 59 3.01 2.05 10.06
CA THR A 59 2.77 3.36 10.68
C THR A 59 1.29 3.54 10.94
N ASN A 60 0.93 3.98 12.14
CA ASN A 60 -0.40 4.47 12.46
C ASN A 60 -0.42 6.00 12.30
N ASN A 61 -1.06 6.49 11.26
CA ASN A 61 -1.18 7.92 10.96
C ASN A 61 -2.32 8.61 11.73
N ASP A 62 -3.22 7.84 12.34
CA ASP A 62 -4.30 8.37 13.18
C ASP A 62 -3.72 8.95 14.49
N GLU A 63 -4.25 10.06 14.98
CA GLU A 63 -3.78 10.67 16.23
C GLU A 63 -4.38 10.00 17.47
N ASN A 64 -5.65 9.66 17.37
CA ASN A 64 -6.49 9.31 18.52
C ASN A 64 -6.81 7.82 18.61
N SER A 65 -6.58 7.07 17.54
CA SER A 65 -6.97 5.67 17.49
C SER A 65 -5.79 4.74 17.78
N THR A 66 -6.00 3.79 18.67
CA THR A 66 -5.11 2.66 18.87
C THR A 66 -5.60 1.49 18.02
N TYR A 67 -4.69 0.82 17.32
CA TYR A 67 -5.00 -0.37 16.53
C TYR A 67 -4.34 -1.61 17.12
N LEU A 68 -5.05 -2.72 17.11
CA LEU A 68 -4.46 -4.04 17.27
C LEU A 68 -4.00 -4.52 15.90
N ILE A 69 -2.70 -4.68 15.75
CA ILE A 69 -2.08 -5.11 14.49
C ILE A 69 -1.81 -6.61 14.57
N GLN A 70 -2.32 -7.34 13.60
CA GLN A 70 -2.06 -8.77 13.41
C GLN A 70 -1.39 -8.98 12.05
N SER A 71 -0.29 -9.74 12.01
CA SER A 71 0.48 -9.97 10.79
C SER A 71 0.79 -11.45 10.58
N TRP A 72 0.73 -11.90 9.30
CA TRP A 72 1.01 -13.27 8.90
C TRP A 72 1.36 -13.33 7.42
N VAL A 73 1.93 -14.46 7.02
CA VAL A 73 2.21 -14.76 5.61
C VAL A 73 1.28 -15.87 5.12
N GLU A 74 0.86 -15.75 3.87
CA GLU A 74 0.12 -16.77 3.11
C GLU A 74 0.92 -17.18 1.88
N ASN A 75 0.71 -18.41 1.41
CA ASN A 75 1.24 -18.87 0.13
C ASN A 75 0.49 -18.23 -1.05
N ALA A 76 0.86 -18.59 -2.28
CA ALA A 76 0.23 -18.09 -3.50
C ALA A 76 -1.28 -18.36 -3.54
N ASP A 77 -1.75 -19.48 -2.96
CA ASP A 77 -3.14 -19.91 -2.92
C ASP A 77 -3.96 -19.23 -1.82
N GLY A 78 -3.34 -18.35 -1.01
CA GLY A 78 -4.00 -17.64 0.08
C GLY A 78 -4.15 -18.46 1.37
N VAL A 79 -3.41 -19.56 1.51
CA VAL A 79 -3.38 -20.38 2.72
C VAL A 79 -2.24 -19.90 3.62
N LYS A 80 -2.52 -19.77 4.93
CA LYS A 80 -1.51 -19.38 5.92
C LYS A 80 -0.29 -20.30 5.85
N ASP A 81 0.88 -19.71 5.78
CA ASP A 81 2.14 -20.43 5.51
C ASP A 81 3.17 -20.13 6.60
N GLY A 82 3.74 -21.20 7.18
CA GLY A 82 4.74 -21.12 8.24
C GLY A 82 6.17 -20.99 7.75
N ARG A 83 6.41 -20.98 6.43
CA ARG A 83 7.76 -20.84 5.84
C ARG A 83 8.34 -19.44 6.05
N PHE A 84 7.51 -18.45 6.37
CA PHE A 84 7.94 -17.15 6.84
C PHE A 84 7.28 -16.82 8.16
N ILE A 85 8.09 -16.43 9.15
CA ILE A 85 7.61 -16.05 10.47
C ILE A 85 7.67 -14.54 10.59
N VAL A 86 6.54 -13.92 10.97
CA VAL A 86 6.46 -12.46 11.19
C VAL A 86 6.49 -12.17 12.68
N THR A 87 7.33 -11.23 13.10
CA THR A 87 7.44 -10.84 14.50
C THR A 87 7.49 -9.31 14.66
N PRO A 88 6.71 -8.74 15.59
CA PRO A 88 5.70 -9.38 16.41
C PRO A 88 4.47 -9.77 15.58
N PRO A 89 3.85 -10.95 15.82
CA PRO A 89 2.67 -11.40 15.07
C PRO A 89 1.39 -10.66 15.47
N LEU A 90 1.36 -10.11 16.68
CA LEU A 90 0.24 -9.37 17.26
C LEU A 90 0.77 -8.32 18.23
N PHE A 91 0.33 -7.05 18.10
CA PHE A 91 0.69 -5.97 19.00
C PHE A 91 -0.30 -4.81 18.92
N ALA A 92 -0.39 -4.02 19.99
CA ALA A 92 -1.16 -2.79 20.00
C ALA A 92 -0.28 -1.61 19.56
N MET A 93 -0.78 -0.79 18.64
CA MET A 93 -0.09 0.37 18.11
C MET A 93 -0.91 1.63 18.36
N LYS A 94 -0.40 2.52 19.22
CA LYS A 94 -0.99 3.82 19.52
C LYS A 94 -0.91 4.77 18.34
N GLY A 95 -1.69 5.84 18.38
CA GLY A 95 -1.69 6.89 17.35
C GLY A 95 -0.31 7.52 17.15
N LYS A 96 -0.03 7.94 15.93
CA LYS A 96 1.25 8.57 15.48
C LYS A 96 2.50 7.75 15.84
N LYS A 97 2.37 6.43 15.90
CA LYS A 97 3.50 5.53 16.15
C LYS A 97 3.81 4.69 14.93
N GLU A 98 5.08 4.33 14.84
CA GLU A 98 5.62 3.39 13.86
C GLU A 98 6.17 2.18 14.59
N ASN A 99 6.05 1.01 13.96
CA ASN A 99 6.67 -0.23 14.40
C ASN A 99 7.25 -0.96 13.17
N THR A 100 8.19 -1.84 13.42
CA THR A 100 8.84 -2.64 12.38
C THR A 100 8.48 -4.10 12.54
N LEU A 101 7.83 -4.66 11.52
CA LEU A 101 7.65 -6.10 11.38
C LEU A 101 8.94 -6.71 10.83
N ARG A 102 9.41 -7.78 11.47
CA ARG A 102 10.53 -8.59 11.00
C ARG A 102 9.96 -9.87 10.41
N ILE A 103 10.36 -10.16 9.20
CA ILE A 103 9.98 -11.37 8.47
C ILE A 103 11.21 -12.26 8.43
N LEU A 104 11.13 -13.44 9.03
CA LEU A 104 12.22 -14.40 9.16
C LEU A 104 11.99 -15.56 8.19
N ASP A 105 13.07 -16.07 7.61
CA ASP A 105 13.04 -17.24 6.75
C ASP A 105 13.03 -18.53 7.60
N ALA A 106 12.00 -19.32 7.44
CA ALA A 106 11.85 -20.67 7.98
C ALA A 106 11.60 -21.70 6.83
N THR A 107 12.01 -21.37 5.60
CA THR A 107 11.80 -22.22 4.41
C THR A 107 12.66 -23.47 4.40
N ASN A 108 13.73 -23.52 5.21
CA ASN A 108 14.71 -24.60 5.24
C ASN A 108 15.28 -24.90 3.84
N ASN A 109 15.45 -23.87 3.00
CA ASN A 109 15.92 -23.98 1.60
C ASN A 109 15.05 -24.89 0.70
N GLN A 110 13.77 -25.08 1.03
CA GLN A 110 12.86 -25.93 0.25
C GLN A 110 12.18 -25.20 -0.91
N LEU A 111 12.43 -23.91 -1.08
CA LEU A 111 11.88 -23.14 -2.20
C LEU A 111 12.72 -23.31 -3.47
N PRO A 112 12.11 -23.21 -4.67
CA PRO A 112 12.83 -23.20 -5.93
C PRO A 112 13.97 -22.21 -5.93
N GLN A 113 15.15 -22.62 -6.44
CA GLN A 113 16.35 -21.79 -6.50
C GLN A 113 16.59 -21.20 -7.89
N ASP A 114 15.76 -21.56 -8.88
CA ASP A 114 15.83 -21.13 -10.27
C ASP A 114 14.89 -19.97 -10.61
N ARG A 115 13.99 -19.61 -9.69
CA ARG A 115 12.99 -18.54 -9.88
C ARG A 115 12.51 -17.99 -8.56
N GLU A 116 11.85 -16.81 -8.62
CA GLU A 116 11.13 -16.27 -7.46
C GLU A 116 9.97 -17.17 -7.03
N SER A 117 9.66 -17.11 -5.72
CA SER A 117 8.44 -17.70 -5.17
C SER A 117 7.57 -16.60 -4.58
N LEU A 118 6.26 -16.65 -4.88
CA LEU A 118 5.28 -15.68 -4.44
C LEU A 118 4.62 -16.09 -3.13
N PHE A 119 4.56 -15.14 -2.22
CA PHE A 119 3.80 -15.18 -0.97
C PHE A 119 3.02 -13.88 -0.80
N TRP A 120 2.12 -13.86 0.17
CA TRP A 120 1.35 -12.69 0.55
C TRP A 120 1.66 -12.31 1.99
N MET A 121 2.16 -11.12 2.18
CA MET A 121 2.28 -10.50 3.50
C MET A 121 0.99 -9.78 3.83
N ASN A 122 0.33 -10.19 4.92
CA ASN A 122 -0.93 -9.64 5.39
C ASN A 122 -0.69 -8.89 6.70
N VAL A 123 -1.28 -7.70 6.77
CA VAL A 123 -1.30 -6.87 7.99
C VAL A 123 -2.74 -6.43 8.23
N LYS A 124 -3.36 -6.94 9.29
CA LYS A 124 -4.71 -6.60 9.70
C LYS A 124 -4.67 -5.57 10.80
N ALA A 125 -5.34 -4.45 10.58
CA ALA A 125 -5.52 -3.38 11.55
C ALA A 125 -6.94 -3.40 12.10
N ILE A 126 -7.09 -3.63 13.40
CA ILE A 126 -8.36 -3.67 14.10
C ILE A 126 -8.39 -2.46 15.03
N PRO A 127 -9.29 -1.48 14.81
CA PRO A 127 -9.37 -0.32 15.70
C PRO A 127 -9.81 -0.74 17.11
N SER A 128 -9.20 -0.15 18.12
CA SER A 128 -9.67 -0.33 19.51
C SER A 128 -11.01 0.39 19.68
N MET A 129 -11.90 -0.23 20.43
CA MET A 129 -13.20 0.35 20.76
C MET A 129 -13.26 0.64 22.25
N ASP A 130 -13.78 1.82 22.59
CA ASP A 130 -14.12 2.16 23.95
C ASP A 130 -15.47 1.50 24.29
N LYS A 131 -15.44 0.56 25.23
CA LYS A 131 -16.64 -0.17 25.65
C LYS A 131 -17.76 0.75 26.17
N SER A 132 -17.41 1.93 26.67
CA SER A 132 -18.38 2.92 27.17
C SER A 132 -19.16 3.61 26.05
N LYS A 133 -18.65 3.55 24.80
CA LYS A 133 -19.25 4.17 23.61
C LYS A 133 -19.98 3.16 22.71
N LEU A 134 -20.03 1.89 23.14
CA LEU A 134 -20.75 0.85 22.40
C LEU A 134 -22.25 1.08 22.54
N THR A 135 -22.93 1.25 21.41
CA THR A 135 -24.38 1.23 21.26
C THR A 135 -24.81 -0.08 20.61
N GLU A 136 -26.10 -0.43 20.70
CA GLU A 136 -26.64 -1.68 20.12
C GLU A 136 -26.36 -1.81 18.61
N ASN A 137 -26.15 -0.71 17.90
CA ASN A 137 -25.87 -0.66 16.45
C ASN A 137 -24.47 -0.13 16.15
N THR A 138 -23.43 -0.72 16.74
CA THR A 138 -22.03 -0.32 16.46
C THR A 138 -21.41 -1.17 15.37
N LEU A 139 -20.92 -0.54 14.29
CA LEU A 139 -20.14 -1.19 13.23
C LEU A 139 -18.64 -1.01 13.48
N GLN A 140 -17.90 -2.10 13.58
CA GLN A 140 -16.43 -2.09 13.64
C GLN A 140 -15.85 -2.65 12.36
N LEU A 141 -15.05 -1.86 11.66
CA LEU A 141 -14.35 -2.26 10.42
C LEU A 141 -12.88 -2.55 10.73
N ALA A 142 -12.41 -3.74 10.35
CA ALA A 142 -11.01 -4.09 10.35
C ALA A 142 -10.49 -4.07 8.90
N ILE A 143 -9.34 -3.46 8.68
CA ILE A 143 -8.72 -3.35 7.35
C ILE A 143 -7.57 -4.34 7.26
N ILE A 144 -7.51 -5.10 6.16
CA ILE A 144 -6.39 -5.97 5.84
C ILE A 144 -5.64 -5.38 4.65
N SER A 145 -4.40 -4.98 4.89
CA SER A 145 -3.44 -4.63 3.84
C SER A 145 -2.71 -5.90 3.42
N ARG A 146 -2.86 -6.29 2.15
CA ARG A 146 -2.26 -7.49 1.57
C ARG A 146 -1.30 -7.07 0.47
N ILE A 147 0.00 -7.33 0.67
CA ILE A 147 1.06 -7.00 -0.28
C ILE A 147 1.83 -8.25 -0.68
N LYS A 148 2.42 -8.23 -1.87
CA LYS A 148 3.22 -9.36 -2.37
C LYS A 148 4.55 -9.46 -1.63
N LEU A 149 4.95 -10.68 -1.27
CA LEU A 149 6.27 -11.04 -0.76
C LEU A 149 6.90 -12.00 -1.77
N TYR A 150 8.04 -11.60 -2.34
CA TYR A 150 8.80 -12.41 -3.28
C TYR A 150 10.05 -12.93 -2.61
N TYR A 151 10.15 -14.25 -2.44
CA TYR A 151 11.42 -14.87 -2.11
C TYR A 151 12.28 -14.95 -3.37
N ARG A 152 13.46 -14.32 -3.33
CA ARG A 152 14.35 -14.17 -4.48
C ARG A 152 15.67 -14.93 -4.25
N PRO A 153 15.91 -16.02 -4.98
CA PRO A 153 17.20 -16.70 -5.00
C PRO A 153 18.35 -15.78 -5.44
N ALA A 154 19.55 -16.01 -4.88
CA ALA A 154 20.69 -15.13 -5.12
C ALA A 154 21.30 -15.26 -6.53
N LYS A 155 21.13 -16.43 -7.19
CA LYS A 155 21.79 -16.77 -8.46
C LYS A 155 20.77 -16.95 -9.58
N LEU A 156 19.95 -15.93 -9.85
CA LEU A 156 19.07 -15.97 -11.00
C LEU A 156 19.86 -15.58 -12.26
N ALA A 157 19.49 -16.20 -13.39
CA ALA A 157 20.22 -16.10 -14.65
C ALA A 157 20.20 -14.69 -15.29
N LEU A 158 19.33 -13.80 -14.80
CA LEU A 158 19.11 -12.46 -15.33
C LEU A 158 18.99 -11.46 -14.17
N PRO A 159 19.52 -10.23 -14.29
CA PRO A 159 19.23 -9.16 -13.35
C PRO A 159 17.74 -8.73 -13.40
N PRO A 160 17.13 -8.33 -12.26
CA PRO A 160 15.69 -8.02 -12.21
C PRO A 160 15.27 -6.81 -13.06
N ASP A 161 16.15 -5.83 -13.25
CA ASP A 161 15.95 -4.64 -14.10
C ASP A 161 15.79 -4.98 -15.58
N GLN A 162 16.40 -6.07 -16.04
CA GLN A 162 16.31 -6.53 -17.43
C GLN A 162 15.12 -7.46 -17.69
N ALA A 163 14.39 -7.87 -16.65
CA ALA A 163 13.32 -8.85 -16.79
C ALA A 163 12.16 -8.35 -17.65
N ALA A 164 11.79 -7.08 -17.53
CA ALA A 164 10.71 -6.48 -18.30
C ALA A 164 10.98 -6.48 -19.83
N GLU A 165 12.24 -6.31 -20.24
CA GLU A 165 12.67 -6.29 -21.64
C GLU A 165 12.55 -7.68 -22.33
N LYS A 166 12.50 -8.75 -21.53
CA LYS A 166 12.39 -10.12 -22.04
C LYS A 166 10.97 -10.59 -22.25
N LEU A 167 9.97 -9.77 -21.89
CA LEU A 167 8.57 -10.10 -22.14
C LEU A 167 8.31 -10.32 -23.62
N ARG A 168 7.50 -11.32 -23.93
CA ARG A 168 7.10 -11.64 -25.30
C ARG A 168 5.59 -11.52 -25.43
N PHE A 169 5.15 -11.04 -26.58
CA PHE A 169 3.75 -10.87 -26.91
C PHE A 169 3.40 -11.79 -28.07
N ARG A 170 2.32 -12.56 -27.93
CA ARG A 170 1.73 -13.36 -29.02
C ARG A 170 0.33 -12.87 -29.26
N ARG A 171 0.08 -12.35 -30.45
CA ARG A 171 -1.25 -11.91 -30.88
C ARG A 171 -1.92 -13.02 -31.67
N SER A 172 -3.20 -13.30 -31.38
CA SER A 172 -4.12 -14.04 -32.22
C SER A 172 -5.31 -13.13 -32.58
N ALA A 173 -6.29 -13.65 -33.37
CA ALA A 173 -7.41 -12.81 -33.83
C ALA A 173 -8.14 -12.07 -32.69
N ASN A 174 -8.40 -12.74 -31.56
CA ASN A 174 -9.21 -12.25 -30.46
C ASN A 174 -8.49 -12.25 -29.09
N SER A 175 -7.18 -12.50 -29.07
CA SER A 175 -6.43 -12.55 -27.81
C SER A 175 -5.01 -12.00 -27.97
N LEU A 176 -4.50 -11.41 -26.88
CA LEU A 176 -3.11 -11.04 -26.70
C LEU A 176 -2.56 -11.84 -25.53
N THR A 177 -1.59 -12.71 -25.78
CA THR A 177 -0.93 -13.50 -24.76
C THR A 177 0.38 -12.83 -24.38
N LEU A 178 0.55 -12.51 -23.10
CA LEU A 178 1.82 -12.04 -22.54
C LEU A 178 2.57 -13.26 -21.99
N ILE A 179 3.80 -13.45 -22.44
CA ILE A 179 4.67 -14.55 -22.03
C ILE A 179 5.85 -13.96 -21.26
N ASN A 180 6.00 -14.36 -20.00
CA ASN A 180 7.14 -14.03 -19.17
C ASN A 180 8.10 -15.23 -19.12
N PRO A 181 9.23 -15.21 -19.87
CA PRO A 181 10.22 -16.28 -19.83
C PRO A 181 11.24 -16.11 -18.71
N THR A 182 11.13 -15.06 -17.89
CA THR A 182 12.11 -14.72 -16.86
C THR A 182 11.81 -15.42 -15.53
N PRO A 183 12.79 -15.54 -14.63
CA PRO A 183 12.58 -16.13 -13.31
C PRO A 183 11.89 -15.16 -12.32
N TYR A 184 11.43 -14.01 -12.76
CA TYR A 184 10.84 -12.97 -11.91
C TYR A 184 9.33 -12.84 -12.11
N TYR A 185 8.64 -12.46 -11.05
CA TYR A 185 7.28 -11.96 -11.15
C TYR A 185 7.31 -10.50 -11.60
N LEU A 186 6.59 -10.19 -12.68
CA LEU A 186 6.44 -8.83 -13.20
C LEU A 186 5.04 -8.30 -12.84
N THR A 187 4.98 -7.07 -12.31
CA THR A 187 3.73 -6.43 -11.85
C THR A 187 3.76 -4.95 -12.19
#